data_625f113dbf7485c8c2cf020cf8d6929d
#
_entry.id   625f113dbf7485c8c2cf020cf8d6929d
#
_cell.length_a   1.000
_cell.length_b   1.000
_cell.length_c   1.000
_cell.angle_alpha   90.00
_cell.angle_beta   90.00
_cell.angle_gamma   90.00
#
_symmetry.space_group_name_H-M   'P 1'
#
loop_
_entity.id
_entity.type
_entity.pdbx_description
1 polymer ?
#
loop_
_entity_poly.entity_id
_entity_poly.type
_entity_poly.pdbx_seq_one_letter_code
_entity_poly.pdbx_strand_id
1 'polypeptide(L)'
;QTKENQINSILEHLLHTITLGYDRVFNNWSYDDQSSELNLAMKQAEEMGYYDTTGMYANASDALRKRIIAQEFAYWMILTGWDLKSSYAPDASPEWTILTASEMETKLPLAHTLFTDTVNGVLVNPTKEYLDGLTFLSIEPQAEAI
;
A
#
# COMPACT_ATOMS: atom_id res chain seq x y z
N GLN A 1 8.64 17.43 -7.87
CA GLN A 1 7.99 16.48 -6.98
C GLN A 1 7.82 17.08 -5.59
N THR A 2 6.62 17.03 -5.01
CA THR A 2 6.35 17.57 -3.66
C THR A 2 6.99 16.70 -2.59
N LYS A 3 7.16 17.25 -1.38
CA LYS A 3 7.67 16.52 -0.23
C LYS A 3 6.74 15.34 0.15
N GLU A 4 5.44 15.57 0.09
CA GLU A 4 4.42 14.54 0.34
C GLU A 4 4.56 13.37 -0.65
N ASN A 5 4.77 13.64 -1.94
CA ASN A 5 5.00 12.60 -2.95
C ASN A 5 6.30 11.83 -2.71
N GLN A 6 7.36 12.50 -2.24
CA GLN A 6 8.63 11.85 -1.89
C GLN A 6 8.46 10.93 -0.68
N ILE A 7 7.74 11.38 0.35
CA ILE A 7 7.40 10.57 1.53
C ILE A 7 6.57 9.36 1.11
N ASN A 8 5.55 9.57 0.27
CA ASN A 8 4.72 8.47 -0.24
C ASN A 8 5.55 7.43 -0.99
N SER A 9 6.45 7.86 -1.87
CA SER A 9 7.33 6.94 -2.62
C SER A 9 8.21 6.11 -1.70
N ILE A 10 8.73 6.69 -0.62
CA ILE A 10 9.52 5.95 0.37
C ILE A 10 8.65 4.92 1.10
N LEU A 11 7.47 5.32 1.57
CA LEU A 11 6.54 4.43 2.26
C LEU A 11 6.13 3.27 1.34
N GLU A 12 5.82 3.55 0.09
CA GLU A 12 5.46 2.54 -0.91
C GLU A 12 6.57 1.50 -1.08
N HIS A 13 7.80 1.92 -1.33
CA HIS A 13 8.93 1.01 -1.51
C HIS A 13 9.23 0.18 -0.26
N LEU A 14 9.18 0.80 0.92
CA LEU A 14 9.38 0.10 2.19
C LEU A 14 8.27 -0.93 2.44
N LEU A 15 7.02 -0.55 2.24
CA LEU A 15 5.88 -1.44 2.45
C LEU A 15 5.84 -2.58 1.43
N HIS A 16 6.21 -2.33 0.16
CA HIS A 16 6.38 -3.40 -0.82
C HIS A 16 7.43 -4.42 -0.39
N THR A 17 8.54 -3.97 0.14
CA THR A 17 9.61 -4.87 0.64
C THR A 17 9.14 -5.68 1.85
N ILE A 18 8.48 -5.04 2.80
CA ILE A 18 7.96 -5.69 4.02
C ILE A 18 6.87 -6.69 3.68
N THR A 19 5.91 -6.31 2.85
CA THR A 19 4.78 -7.19 2.49
C THR A 19 5.18 -8.34 1.59
N LEU A 20 6.26 -8.21 0.81
CA LEU A 20 6.88 -9.35 0.13
C LEU A 20 7.45 -10.36 1.14
N GLY A 21 8.00 -9.89 2.25
CA GLY A 21 8.40 -10.75 3.36
C GLY A 21 7.20 -11.48 3.99
N TYR A 22 6.11 -10.77 4.18
CA TYR A 22 4.84 -11.35 4.68
C TYR A 22 4.29 -12.43 3.74
N ASP A 23 4.26 -12.18 2.43
CA ASP A 23 3.86 -13.17 1.41
C ASP A 23 4.63 -14.49 1.55
N ARG A 24 5.92 -14.41 1.88
CA ARG A 24 6.80 -15.58 1.98
C ARG A 24 6.71 -16.32 3.30
N VAL A 25 6.33 -15.63 4.37
CA VAL A 25 6.39 -16.16 5.75
C VAL A 25 5.01 -16.51 6.30
N PHE A 26 3.99 -15.73 5.95
CA PHE A 26 2.64 -15.87 6.47
C PHE A 26 1.67 -16.35 5.40
N ASN A 27 1.09 -17.54 5.58
CA ASN A 27 0.13 -18.11 4.61
C ASN A 27 -1.08 -17.19 4.37
N ASN A 28 -1.55 -16.48 5.39
CA ASN A 28 -2.66 -15.53 5.27
C ASN A 28 -2.32 -14.27 4.46
N TRP A 29 -1.06 -14.03 4.13
CA TRP A 29 -0.57 -12.93 3.30
C TRP A 29 -0.10 -13.39 1.90
N SER A 30 -0.29 -14.66 1.55
CA SER A 30 0.15 -15.17 0.26
C SER A 30 -0.51 -14.43 -0.91
N TYR A 31 0.32 -13.93 -1.84
CA TYR A 31 -0.16 -13.32 -3.09
C TYR A 31 -0.71 -14.36 -4.07
N ASP A 32 -0.17 -15.56 -4.03
CA ASP A 32 -0.51 -16.63 -5.00
C ASP A 32 -1.72 -17.46 -4.57
N ASP A 33 -1.93 -17.64 -3.26
CA ASP A 33 -3.09 -18.35 -2.72
C ASP A 33 -4.33 -17.46 -2.76
N GLN A 34 -5.22 -17.73 -3.70
CA GLN A 34 -6.46 -16.95 -3.87
C GLN A 34 -7.43 -17.08 -2.67
N SER A 35 -7.20 -18.02 -1.77
CA SER A 35 -7.96 -18.19 -0.53
C SER A 35 -7.28 -17.54 0.69
N SER A 36 -6.12 -16.92 0.52
CA SER A 36 -5.46 -16.17 1.59
C SER A 36 -6.34 -15.02 2.10
N GLU A 37 -6.21 -14.66 3.36
CA GLU A 37 -6.95 -13.53 3.92
C GLU A 37 -6.70 -12.23 3.15
N LEU A 38 -5.46 -12.01 2.68
CA LEU A 38 -5.11 -10.86 1.84
C LEU A 38 -5.91 -10.84 0.53
N ASN A 39 -5.95 -11.95 -0.20
CA ASN A 39 -6.70 -12.04 -1.46
C ASN A 39 -8.22 -11.95 -1.24
N LEU A 40 -8.74 -12.51 -0.15
CA LEU A 40 -10.16 -12.38 0.19
C LEU A 40 -10.52 -10.93 0.55
N ALA A 41 -9.67 -10.23 1.30
CA ALA A 41 -9.86 -8.81 1.62
C ALA A 41 -9.78 -7.95 0.35
N MET A 42 -8.83 -8.21 -0.54
CA MET A 42 -8.71 -7.54 -1.82
C MET A 42 -9.95 -7.73 -2.69
N LYS A 43 -10.42 -8.97 -2.79
CA LYS A 43 -11.65 -9.27 -3.53
C LYS A 43 -12.87 -8.55 -2.98
N GLN A 44 -13.02 -8.47 -1.66
CA GLN A 44 -14.08 -7.64 -1.06
C GLN A 44 -14.00 -6.18 -1.51
N ALA A 45 -12.79 -5.60 -1.50
CA ALA A 45 -12.59 -4.22 -1.91
C ALA A 45 -12.88 -4.00 -3.40
N GLU A 46 -12.53 -4.95 -4.27
CA GLU A 46 -12.85 -4.92 -5.70
C GLU A 46 -14.36 -5.02 -5.94
N GLU A 47 -15.04 -5.97 -5.31
CA GLU A 47 -16.49 -6.18 -5.44
C GLU A 47 -17.30 -4.98 -4.94
N MET A 48 -16.82 -4.28 -3.93
CA MET A 48 -17.46 -3.08 -3.38
C MET A 48 -17.08 -1.80 -4.12
N GLY A 49 -16.16 -1.87 -5.10
CA GLY A 49 -15.74 -0.73 -5.91
C GLY A 49 -14.78 0.24 -5.23
N TYR A 50 -14.10 -0.18 -4.17
CA TYR A 50 -13.11 0.64 -3.46
C TYR A 50 -11.67 0.40 -3.91
N TYR A 51 -11.43 -0.68 -4.66
CA TYR A 51 -10.16 -1.01 -5.29
C TYR A 51 -10.40 -1.38 -6.75
N ASP A 52 -9.85 -0.58 -7.67
CA ASP A 52 -10.04 -0.78 -9.11
C ASP A 52 -8.71 -0.67 -9.84
N THR A 53 -8.22 -1.80 -10.33
CA THR A 53 -6.99 -1.91 -11.13
C THR A 53 -7.28 -2.20 -12.60
N THR A 54 -8.50 -1.94 -13.07
CA THR A 54 -8.90 -2.19 -14.47
C THR A 54 -7.96 -1.48 -15.43
N GLY A 55 -7.40 -2.23 -16.37
CA GLY A 55 -6.47 -1.72 -17.38
C GLY A 55 -5.04 -1.48 -16.89
N MET A 56 -4.77 -1.60 -15.58
CA MET A 56 -3.42 -1.46 -15.02
C MET A 56 -2.61 -2.74 -15.26
N TYR A 57 -1.30 -2.57 -15.44
CA TYR A 57 -0.33 -3.69 -15.62
C TYR A 57 -0.69 -4.63 -16.78
N ALA A 58 -1.29 -4.10 -17.85
CA ALA A 58 -1.80 -4.89 -18.99
C ALA A 58 -0.68 -5.64 -19.75
N ASN A 59 0.57 -5.19 -19.65
CA ASN A 59 1.72 -5.83 -20.30
C ASN A 59 2.34 -6.97 -19.47
N ALA A 60 1.91 -7.17 -18.24
CA ALA A 60 2.37 -8.27 -17.40
C ALA A 60 1.60 -9.56 -17.74
N SER A 61 2.23 -10.72 -17.52
CA SER A 61 1.51 -11.99 -17.55
C SER A 61 0.42 -12.01 -16.47
N ASP A 62 -0.63 -12.84 -16.65
CA ASP A 62 -1.73 -12.93 -15.67
C ASP A 62 -1.23 -13.27 -14.27
N ALA A 63 -0.28 -14.19 -14.15
CA ALA A 63 0.31 -14.56 -12.85
C ALA A 63 1.06 -13.40 -12.21
N LEU A 64 1.87 -12.69 -12.98
CA LEU A 64 2.62 -11.53 -12.49
C LEU A 64 1.66 -10.38 -12.14
N ARG A 65 0.65 -10.13 -12.97
CA ARG A 65 -0.35 -9.10 -12.72
C ARG A 65 -1.09 -9.35 -11.40
N LYS A 66 -1.52 -10.58 -11.13
CA LYS A 66 -2.17 -10.95 -9.85
C LYS A 66 -1.26 -10.65 -8.65
N ARG A 67 0.02 -10.95 -8.74
CA ARG A 67 0.99 -10.65 -7.66
C ARG A 67 1.16 -9.16 -7.47
N ILE A 68 1.28 -8.38 -8.55
CA ILE A 68 1.42 -6.92 -8.47
C ILE A 68 0.19 -6.31 -7.81
N ILE A 69 -1.02 -6.64 -8.24
CA ILE A 69 -2.23 -6.05 -7.67
C ILE A 69 -2.45 -6.44 -6.20
N ALA A 70 -2.04 -7.64 -5.78
CA ALA A 70 -2.07 -8.03 -4.36
C ALA A 70 -1.05 -7.23 -3.53
N GLN A 71 0.12 -6.98 -4.07
CA GLN A 71 1.16 -6.15 -3.44
C GLN A 71 0.71 -4.69 -3.29
N GLU A 72 0.11 -4.11 -4.32
CA GLU A 72 -0.45 -2.75 -4.28
C GLU A 72 -1.60 -2.65 -3.26
N PHE A 73 -2.49 -3.65 -3.24
CA PHE A 73 -3.56 -3.70 -2.25
C PHE A 73 -3.01 -3.72 -0.81
N ALA A 74 -1.99 -4.54 -0.55
CA ALA A 74 -1.34 -4.60 0.77
C ALA A 74 -0.76 -3.24 1.17
N TYR A 75 -0.13 -2.52 0.26
CA TYR A 75 0.38 -1.17 0.49
C TYR A 75 -0.76 -0.19 0.84
N TRP A 76 -1.81 -0.13 0.05
CA TRP A 76 -2.96 0.76 0.30
C TRP A 76 -3.63 0.47 1.64
N MET A 77 -3.82 -0.81 1.96
CA MET A 77 -4.42 -1.24 3.23
C MET A 77 -3.60 -0.75 4.43
N ILE A 78 -2.29 -0.91 4.40
CA ILE A 78 -1.41 -0.48 5.51
C ILE A 78 -1.36 1.04 5.60
N LEU A 79 -1.16 1.74 4.49
CA LEU A 79 -1.10 3.20 4.47
C LEU A 79 -2.40 3.82 5.02
N THR A 80 -3.54 3.25 4.63
CA THR A 80 -4.86 3.69 5.11
C THR A 80 -5.07 3.33 6.57
N GLY A 81 -4.71 2.12 6.98
CA GLY A 81 -4.80 1.67 8.37
C GLY A 81 -3.96 2.51 9.34
N TRP A 82 -2.87 3.07 8.87
CA TRP A 82 -2.05 4.02 9.63
C TRP A 82 -2.54 5.47 9.56
N ASP A 83 -3.65 5.76 8.89
CA ASP A 83 -4.17 7.10 8.63
C ASP A 83 -3.19 8.05 7.91
N LEU A 84 -2.30 7.50 7.09
CA LEU A 84 -1.32 8.28 6.33
C LEU A 84 -1.77 8.58 4.89
N LYS A 85 -2.76 7.85 4.38
CA LYS A 85 -3.21 7.96 2.98
C LYS A 85 -3.67 9.37 2.62
N SER A 86 -4.49 10.00 3.47
CA SER A 86 -5.01 11.35 3.21
C SER A 86 -3.92 12.42 3.15
N SER A 87 -2.80 12.22 3.87
CA SER A 87 -1.70 13.18 3.92
C SER A 87 -0.72 13.02 2.77
N TYR A 88 -0.45 11.79 2.34
CA TYR A 88 0.65 11.53 1.42
C TYR A 88 0.23 10.98 0.05
N ALA A 89 -0.98 10.44 -0.08
CA ALA A 89 -1.52 9.92 -1.34
C ALA A 89 -3.03 10.15 -1.45
N PRO A 90 -3.52 11.39 -1.35
CA PRO A 90 -4.96 11.68 -1.33
C PRO A 90 -5.66 11.28 -2.65
N ASP A 91 -4.99 11.43 -3.78
CA ASP A 91 -5.57 11.34 -5.14
C ASP A 91 -5.29 9.99 -5.81
N ALA A 92 -5.55 8.89 -5.13
CA ALA A 92 -5.31 7.54 -5.65
C ALA A 92 -6.52 6.92 -6.38
N SER A 93 -7.61 7.67 -6.53
CA SER A 93 -8.80 7.20 -7.29
C SER A 93 -8.48 7.05 -8.79
N PRO A 94 -9.00 6.03 -9.49
CA PRO A 94 -9.94 4.99 -8.97
C PRO A 94 -9.28 3.79 -8.30
N GLU A 95 -7.95 3.70 -8.30
CA GLU A 95 -7.25 2.52 -7.79
C GLU A 95 -7.61 2.23 -6.33
N TRP A 96 -7.57 3.24 -5.48
CA TRP A 96 -7.94 3.11 -4.08
C TRP A 96 -8.70 4.34 -3.57
N THR A 97 -9.88 4.16 -3.00
CA THR A 97 -10.76 5.27 -2.62
C THR A 97 -11.02 5.42 -1.13
N ILE A 98 -10.55 4.50 -0.31
CA ILE A 98 -10.67 4.58 1.16
C ILE A 98 -9.63 5.55 1.71
N LEU A 99 -10.03 6.50 2.54
CA LEU A 99 -9.17 7.58 3.01
C LEU A 99 -8.63 7.40 4.43
N THR A 100 -9.39 6.74 5.31
CA THR A 100 -9.07 6.65 6.75
C THR A 100 -9.19 5.23 7.28
N ALA A 101 -8.51 4.95 8.39
CA ALA A 101 -8.62 3.68 9.10
C ALA A 101 -10.07 3.40 9.55
N SER A 102 -10.78 4.42 10.03
CA SER A 102 -12.18 4.31 10.44
C SER A 102 -13.11 3.99 9.26
N GLU A 103 -12.86 4.59 8.10
CA GLU A 103 -13.59 4.27 6.88
C GLU A 103 -13.33 2.83 6.44
N MET A 104 -12.07 2.37 6.49
CA MET A 104 -11.70 0.99 6.19
C MET A 104 -12.37 0.00 7.13
N GLU A 105 -12.41 0.29 8.44
CA GLU A 105 -13.10 -0.55 9.42
C GLU A 105 -14.57 -0.76 9.07
N THR A 106 -15.26 0.31 8.66
CA THR A 106 -16.69 0.28 8.35
C THR A 106 -16.98 -0.37 7.00
N LYS A 107 -16.19 -0.05 5.97
CA LYS A 107 -16.45 -0.44 4.57
C LYS A 107 -15.76 -1.72 4.15
N LEU A 108 -14.59 -2.00 4.70
CA LEU A 108 -13.74 -3.14 4.34
C LEU A 108 -13.30 -3.92 5.59
N PRO A 109 -14.23 -4.57 6.29
CA PRO A 109 -13.93 -5.25 7.56
C PRO A 109 -12.88 -6.36 7.44
N LEU A 110 -12.77 -7.05 6.30
CA LEU A 110 -11.73 -8.06 6.11
C LEU A 110 -10.34 -7.43 6.05
N ALA A 111 -10.19 -6.34 5.32
CA ALA A 111 -8.93 -5.59 5.26
C ALA A 111 -8.56 -5.02 6.63
N HIS A 112 -9.50 -4.42 7.33
CA HIS A 112 -9.28 -3.86 8.66
C HIS A 112 -8.86 -4.94 9.68
N THR A 113 -9.52 -6.10 9.66
CA THR A 113 -9.17 -7.22 10.55
C THR A 113 -7.76 -7.74 10.25
N LEU A 114 -7.42 -7.96 8.99
CA LEU A 114 -6.09 -8.41 8.59
C LEU A 114 -5.01 -7.39 9.02
N PHE A 115 -5.27 -6.10 8.81
CA PHE A 115 -4.37 -5.02 9.24
C PHE A 115 -4.18 -5.04 10.78
N THR A 116 -5.28 -5.11 11.53
CA THR A 116 -5.24 -5.08 12.99
C THR A 116 -4.49 -6.30 13.56
N ASP A 117 -4.76 -7.48 13.03
CA ASP A 117 -4.22 -8.74 13.56
C ASP A 117 -2.76 -8.96 13.21
N THR A 118 -2.30 -8.47 12.05
CA THR A 118 -0.99 -8.84 11.51
C THR A 118 -0.03 -7.67 11.29
N VAL A 119 -0.50 -6.45 11.16
CA VAL A 119 0.35 -5.27 10.97
C VAL A 119 0.62 -4.56 12.29
N ASN A 120 -0.41 -4.20 13.03
CA ASN A 120 -0.29 -3.45 14.29
C ASN A 120 0.54 -4.17 15.37
N GLY A 121 0.61 -5.49 15.33
CA GLY A 121 1.40 -6.28 16.28
C GLY A 121 2.88 -6.45 15.89
N VAL A 122 3.26 -6.10 14.66
CA VAL A 122 4.58 -6.38 14.08
C VAL A 122 5.31 -5.11 13.65
N LEU A 123 4.59 -4.18 13.04
CA LEU A 123 5.14 -2.93 12.52
C LEU A 123 4.80 -1.75 13.41
N VAL A 124 5.75 -0.83 13.53
CA VAL A 124 5.52 0.45 14.20
C VAL A 124 5.03 1.47 13.17
N ASN A 125 3.87 2.06 13.44
CA ASN A 125 3.32 3.14 12.63
C ASN A 125 4.23 4.38 12.71
N PRO A 126 4.80 4.84 11.60
CA PRO A 126 5.54 6.09 11.61
C PRO A 126 4.58 7.26 11.89
N THR A 127 5.00 8.19 12.73
CA THR A 127 4.18 9.37 13.01
C THR A 127 4.27 10.37 11.87
N LYS A 128 3.18 11.11 11.64
CA LYS A 128 3.18 12.20 10.66
C LYS A 128 4.26 13.25 10.97
N GLU A 129 4.47 13.57 12.25
CA GLU A 129 5.51 14.48 12.69
C GLU A 129 6.92 14.02 12.28
N TYR A 130 7.22 12.73 12.47
CA TYR A 130 8.49 12.15 12.03
C TYR A 130 8.64 12.23 10.50
N LEU A 131 7.61 11.84 9.74
CA LEU A 131 7.65 11.86 8.28
C LEU A 131 7.80 13.28 7.72
N ASP A 132 7.08 14.24 8.27
CA ASP A 132 7.16 15.65 7.86
C ASP A 132 8.53 16.28 8.22
N GLY A 133 9.23 15.72 9.20
CA GLY A 133 10.58 16.10 9.59
C GLY A 133 11.70 15.56 8.69
N LEU A 134 11.41 14.63 7.77
CA LEU A 134 12.40 14.07 6.87
C LEU A 134 12.96 15.15 5.93
N THR A 135 14.29 15.12 5.73
CA THR A 135 14.99 15.99 4.81
C THR A 135 15.48 15.17 3.61
N PHE A 136 15.14 15.64 2.41
CA PHE A 136 15.59 15.01 1.17
C PHE A 136 16.74 15.82 0.57
N LEU A 137 17.84 15.14 0.27
CA LEU A 137 18.95 15.76 -0.45
C LEU A 137 18.54 15.94 -1.91
N SER A 138 18.57 17.18 -2.39
CA SER A 138 18.52 17.43 -3.82
C SER A 138 19.86 16.96 -4.40
N ILE A 139 19.84 15.90 -5.20
CA ILE A 139 20.99 15.61 -6.06
C ILE A 139 20.86 16.60 -7.21
N GLU A 140 21.54 17.74 -7.07
CA GLU A 140 21.79 18.57 -8.26
C GLU A 140 22.65 17.76 -9.21
N PRO A 141 22.30 17.66 -10.50
CA PRO A 141 23.21 17.08 -11.48
C PRO A 141 24.51 17.89 -11.38
N GLN A 142 25.59 17.23 -11.03
CA GLN A 142 26.90 17.88 -11.12
C GLN A 142 27.07 18.29 -12.58
N ALA A 143 27.19 19.60 -12.81
CA ALA A 143 27.59 20.08 -14.10
C ALA A 143 28.89 19.38 -14.43
N GLU A 144 28.93 18.60 -15.51
CA GLU A 144 30.15 18.00 -15.98
C GLU A 144 31.17 19.13 -16.15
N ALA A 145 32.22 19.08 -15.37
CA ALA A 145 33.34 19.99 -15.55
C ALA A 145 33.95 19.69 -16.91
N ILE A 146 33.83 20.63 -17.81
CA ILE A 146 34.44 20.60 -19.13
C ILE A 146 35.97 20.75 -18.95
#